data_4ab3d8b0fe86bf038098d49b759229c6
#
_entry.id   4ab3d8b0fe86bf038098d49b759229c6
#
_cell.length_a   1.000
_cell.length_b   1.000
_cell.length_c   1.000
_cell.angle_alpha   90.00
_cell.angle_beta   90.00
_cell.angle_gamma   90.00
#
_symmetry.space_group_name_H-M   'P 1'
#
loop_
_entity.id
_entity.type
_entity.pdbx_description
1 polymer ?
#
loop_
_entity_poly.entity_id
_entity_poly.type
_entity_poly.pdbx_seq_one_letter_code
_entity_poly.pdbx_strand_id
1 'polypeptide(L)'
;SYGTGAVKITPAHDPNDFEIAKRHDLPIESIISPEGKMINVPAQFLGLTPVEARARVLEALEALELRRGETEIEHAVGHCYKCGSVIEPMIKEQWFIKTQSLAQPAIDALKKEEITFYPASKRKELIAYLEQLTDGNISRQIPWGIPIPAFVNENDPKDWIFDTRTNEQSIVVNGTTYIREEDTFDTWFSSGQWPYIVTDYLTDGDLANYFPTDMMETG
;
A
#
# COMPACT_ATOMS: atom_id res chain seq x y z
N SER A 1 12.13 4.00 33.26
CA SER A 1 11.78 5.04 32.28
C SER A 1 13.02 5.46 31.51
N TYR A 2 12.93 5.54 30.21
CA TYR A 2 14.01 6.00 29.35
C TYR A 2 13.75 7.46 28.94
N GLY A 3 14.82 8.29 28.97
CA GLY A 3 14.79 9.66 28.48
C GLY A 3 13.92 10.61 29.30
N THR A 4 13.51 11.71 28.63
CA THR A 4 12.77 12.82 29.25
C THR A 4 11.24 12.69 29.13
N GLY A 5 10.75 11.71 28.35
CA GLY A 5 9.35 11.59 27.96
C GLY A 5 8.98 12.42 26.71
N ALA A 6 9.91 13.23 26.19
CA ALA A 6 9.71 13.92 24.90
C ALA A 6 10.21 13.03 23.76
N VAL A 7 9.33 12.78 22.78
CA VAL A 7 9.63 11.95 21.61
C VAL A 7 9.38 12.75 20.35
N LYS A 8 10.37 12.79 19.45
CA LYS A 8 10.20 13.29 18.08
C LYS A 8 9.68 12.16 17.21
N ILE A 9 8.62 12.41 16.47
CA ILE A 9 8.03 11.47 15.52
C ILE A 9 7.91 12.09 14.13
N THR A 10 7.98 11.24 13.09
CA THR A 10 7.83 11.63 11.67
C THR A 10 6.81 10.72 11.00
N PRO A 11 5.52 10.93 11.23
CA PRO A 11 4.47 10.00 10.83
C PRO A 11 4.37 9.72 9.33
N ALA A 12 4.76 10.67 8.51
CA ALA A 12 4.71 10.51 7.05
C ALA A 12 5.81 9.60 6.49
N HIS A 13 6.86 9.29 7.28
CA HIS A 13 8.06 8.61 6.78
C HIS A 13 8.53 7.44 7.66
N ASP A 14 7.74 7.07 8.64
CA ASP A 14 7.99 5.90 9.51
C ASP A 14 6.67 5.21 9.86
N PRO A 15 6.52 3.89 9.58
CA PRO A 15 5.28 3.16 9.85
C PRO A 15 4.88 3.12 11.33
N ASN A 16 5.84 3.06 12.26
CA ASN A 16 5.53 3.05 13.69
C ASN A 16 5.05 4.43 14.15
N ASP A 17 5.71 5.48 13.68
CA ASP A 17 5.32 6.87 13.95
C ASP A 17 3.94 7.19 13.36
N PHE A 18 3.62 6.62 12.20
CA PHE A 18 2.30 6.72 11.57
C PHE A 18 1.20 6.14 12.46
N GLU A 19 1.40 4.93 13.00
CA GLU A 19 0.44 4.31 13.90
C GLU A 19 0.30 5.07 15.24
N ILE A 20 1.39 5.68 15.72
CA ILE A 20 1.34 6.57 16.89
C ILE A 20 0.50 7.80 16.57
N ALA A 21 0.74 8.44 15.41
CA ALA A 21 0.00 9.63 15.00
C ALA A 21 -1.50 9.35 14.88
N LYS A 22 -1.88 8.23 14.27
CA LYS A 22 -3.29 7.81 14.18
C LYS A 22 -3.95 7.62 15.54
N ARG A 23 -3.25 6.98 16.49
CA ARG A 23 -3.79 6.75 17.85
C ARG A 23 -3.97 8.02 18.65
N HIS A 24 -3.15 9.02 18.40
CA HIS A 24 -3.12 10.27 19.16
C HIS A 24 -3.63 11.49 18.39
N ASP A 25 -4.20 11.28 17.20
CA ASP A 25 -4.71 12.34 16.32
C ASP A 25 -3.68 13.46 16.08
N LEU A 26 -2.43 13.05 15.78
CA LEU A 26 -1.34 13.99 15.51
C LEU A 26 -1.29 14.33 14.01
N PRO A 27 -0.84 15.56 13.66
CA PRO A 27 -0.68 15.95 12.27
C PRO A 27 0.33 15.05 11.54
N ILE A 28 0.02 14.71 10.29
CA ILE A 28 0.84 13.88 9.43
C ILE A 28 1.27 14.75 8.25
N GLU A 29 2.51 15.21 8.30
CA GLU A 29 3.07 16.11 7.29
C GLU A 29 4.21 15.44 6.54
N SER A 30 4.11 15.36 5.21
CA SER A 30 5.18 14.85 4.37
C SER A 30 6.27 15.91 4.20
N ILE A 31 7.52 15.52 4.46
CA ILE A 31 8.69 16.37 4.27
C ILE A 31 9.62 15.87 3.16
N ILE A 32 9.26 14.78 2.49
CA ILE A 32 9.97 14.25 1.32
C ILE A 32 8.98 14.17 0.17
N SER A 33 9.34 14.71 -0.99
CA SER A 33 8.53 14.66 -2.20
C SER A 33 8.66 13.30 -2.93
N PRO A 34 7.76 12.99 -3.89
CA PRO A 34 7.89 11.81 -4.74
C PRO A 34 9.24 11.69 -5.47
N GLU A 35 9.89 12.83 -5.75
CA GLU A 35 11.20 12.91 -6.40
C GLU A 35 12.36 12.73 -5.40
N GLY A 36 12.07 12.42 -4.13
CA GLY A 36 13.09 12.25 -3.08
C GLY A 36 13.77 13.54 -2.65
N LYS A 37 13.06 14.66 -2.67
CA LYS A 37 13.55 15.98 -2.27
C LYS A 37 12.84 16.47 -1.02
N MET A 38 13.57 17.20 -0.16
CA MET A 38 12.99 17.82 1.02
C MET A 38 11.99 18.92 0.65
N ILE A 39 10.78 18.83 1.20
CA ILE A 39 9.67 19.78 1.07
C ILE A 39 9.10 20.14 2.45
N ASN A 40 8.34 21.20 2.57
CA ASN A 40 7.71 21.62 3.83
C ASN A 40 8.69 21.74 5.01
N VAL A 41 9.91 22.17 4.71
CA VAL A 41 11.01 22.34 5.68
C VAL A 41 11.55 23.78 5.58
N PRO A 42 12.31 24.26 6.57
CA PRO A 42 12.99 25.57 6.48
C PRO A 42 13.80 25.71 5.19
N ALA A 43 13.84 26.92 4.64
CA ALA A 43 14.40 27.22 3.32
C ALA A 43 15.82 26.66 3.09
N GLN A 44 16.64 26.61 4.13
CA GLN A 44 18.02 26.08 4.08
C GLN A 44 18.11 24.57 3.80
N PHE A 45 16.99 23.83 3.94
CA PHE A 45 16.93 22.38 3.71
C PHE A 45 16.07 22.05 2.47
N LEU A 46 15.34 23.01 1.95
CA LEU A 46 14.41 22.81 0.84
C LEU A 46 15.14 22.31 -0.42
N GLY A 47 14.59 21.29 -1.08
CA GLY A 47 15.12 20.75 -2.33
C GLY A 47 16.37 19.86 -2.21
N LEU A 48 16.92 19.70 -1.01
CA LEU A 48 18.01 18.76 -0.74
C LEU A 48 17.50 17.31 -0.80
N THR A 49 18.41 16.37 -1.03
CA THR A 49 18.14 14.96 -0.76
C THR A 49 18.15 14.70 0.75
N PRO A 50 17.51 13.61 1.26
CA PRO A 50 17.56 13.26 2.68
C PRO A 50 19.00 13.12 3.24
N VAL A 51 19.93 12.63 2.42
CA VAL A 51 21.35 12.50 2.80
C VAL A 51 22.02 13.86 2.96
N GLU A 52 21.82 14.77 1.98
CA GLU A 52 22.34 16.12 2.05
C GLU A 52 21.71 16.91 3.22
N ALA A 53 20.39 16.75 3.42
CA ALA A 53 19.67 17.39 4.51
C ALA A 53 20.19 16.95 5.88
N ARG A 54 20.51 15.66 6.05
CA ARG A 54 21.09 15.14 7.30
C ARG A 54 22.39 15.85 7.68
N ALA A 55 23.30 16.03 6.73
CA ALA A 55 24.54 16.77 6.96
C ALA A 55 24.27 18.23 7.35
N ARG A 56 23.37 18.89 6.61
CA ARG A 56 23.00 20.30 6.90
C ARG A 56 22.29 20.49 8.23
N VAL A 57 21.47 19.53 8.66
CA VAL A 57 20.83 19.56 9.99
C VAL A 57 21.87 19.46 11.10
N LEU A 58 22.89 18.60 10.96
CA LEU A 58 23.98 18.50 11.93
C LEU A 58 24.76 19.80 12.04
N GLU A 59 25.11 20.43 10.92
CA GLU A 59 25.77 21.75 10.91
C GLU A 59 24.91 22.82 11.61
N ALA A 60 23.61 22.84 11.34
CA ALA A 60 22.70 23.80 11.95
C ALA A 60 22.56 23.59 13.48
N LEU A 61 22.50 22.34 13.93
CA LEU A 61 22.46 22.00 15.35
C LEU A 61 23.78 22.39 16.08
N GLU A 62 24.89 22.22 15.39
CA GLU A 62 26.21 22.64 15.93
C GLU A 62 26.29 24.16 16.06
N ALA A 63 25.88 24.90 15.06
CA ALA A 63 25.84 26.38 15.10
C ALA A 63 24.92 26.95 16.19
N LEU A 64 23.89 26.17 16.60
CA LEU A 64 22.97 26.50 17.68
C LEU A 64 23.44 25.98 19.05
N GLU A 65 24.62 25.35 19.13
CA GLU A 65 25.14 24.69 20.32
C GLU A 65 24.24 23.62 20.92
N LEU A 66 23.37 23.01 20.07
CA LEU A 66 22.39 21.98 20.45
C LEU A 66 22.92 20.55 20.25
N ARG A 67 23.99 20.36 19.48
CA ARG A 67 24.61 19.04 19.27
C ARG A 67 25.28 18.55 20.55
N ARG A 68 24.90 17.38 21.06
CA ARG A 68 25.42 16.79 22.29
C ARG A 68 26.44 15.70 22.07
N GLY A 69 26.53 15.18 20.90
CA GLY A 69 27.44 14.09 20.53
C GLY A 69 26.88 13.25 19.38
N GLU A 70 27.65 12.26 19.00
CA GLU A 70 27.32 11.28 17.96
C GLU A 70 27.70 9.89 18.47
N THR A 71 26.85 8.92 18.24
CA THR A 71 27.10 7.53 18.60
C THR A 71 26.77 6.67 17.39
N GLU A 72 27.66 5.80 16.99
CA GLU A 72 27.43 4.82 15.96
C GLU A 72 26.38 3.81 16.44
N ILE A 73 25.40 3.56 15.57
CA ILE A 73 24.38 2.53 15.80
C ILE A 73 24.30 1.64 14.58
N GLU A 74 24.03 0.37 14.81
CA GLU A 74 23.76 -0.59 13.75
C GLU A 74 22.26 -0.83 13.67
N HIS A 75 21.67 -0.60 12.49
CA HIS A 75 20.25 -0.83 12.26
C HIS A 75 20.00 -1.27 10.82
N ALA A 76 18.87 -1.97 10.59
CA ALA A 76 18.47 -2.38 9.26
C ALA A 76 17.90 -1.20 8.46
N VAL A 77 18.38 -1.03 7.23
CA VAL A 77 17.89 -0.02 6.27
C VAL A 77 17.31 -0.73 5.05
N GLY A 78 16.09 -0.38 4.67
CA GLY A 78 15.46 -0.91 3.47
C GLY A 78 16.11 -0.39 2.20
N HIS A 79 16.42 -1.28 1.27
CA HIS A 79 16.97 -0.94 -0.03
C HIS A 79 16.09 -1.50 -1.16
N CYS A 80 16.00 -0.77 -2.26
CA CYS A 80 15.33 -1.24 -3.46
C CYS A 80 16.06 -2.46 -4.02
N TYR A 81 15.36 -3.57 -4.20
CA TYR A 81 15.93 -4.81 -4.71
C TYR A 81 16.41 -4.71 -6.16
N LYS A 82 15.93 -3.73 -6.93
CA LYS A 82 16.33 -3.51 -8.33
C LYS A 82 17.56 -2.62 -8.49
N CYS A 83 17.62 -1.51 -7.75
CA CYS A 83 18.67 -0.49 -7.95
C CYS A 83 19.56 -0.26 -6.72
N GLY A 84 19.27 -0.90 -5.58
CA GLY A 84 20.05 -0.75 -4.35
C GLY A 84 19.88 0.59 -3.62
N SER A 85 19.05 1.51 -4.13
CA SER A 85 18.82 2.79 -3.46
C SER A 85 18.09 2.60 -2.13
N VAL A 86 18.38 3.44 -1.15
CA VAL A 86 17.66 3.51 0.11
C VAL A 86 16.18 3.82 -0.16
N ILE A 87 15.29 3.12 0.52
CA ILE A 87 13.85 3.34 0.44
C ILE A 87 13.47 4.38 1.50
N GLU A 88 12.82 5.46 1.06
CA GLU A 88 12.21 6.44 1.92
C GLU A 88 10.69 6.17 1.97
N PRO A 89 10.13 5.72 3.12
CA PRO A 89 8.70 5.51 3.24
C PRO A 89 7.93 6.81 3.02
N MET A 90 6.80 6.70 2.31
CA MET A 90 5.95 7.84 1.99
C MET A 90 4.47 7.44 2.14
N ILE A 91 3.66 8.40 2.56
CA ILE A 91 2.22 8.24 2.55
C ILE A 91 1.70 8.58 1.16
N LYS A 92 0.92 7.68 0.59
CA LYS A 92 0.19 7.86 -0.66
C LYS A 92 -1.20 7.23 -0.53
N GLU A 93 -2.19 7.88 -1.12
CA GLU A 93 -3.50 7.26 -1.30
C GLU A 93 -3.36 6.02 -2.19
N GLN A 94 -4.03 4.95 -1.81
CA GLN A 94 -3.94 3.65 -2.45
C GLN A 94 -5.32 3.00 -2.48
N TRP A 95 -5.54 2.14 -3.45
CA TRP A 95 -6.72 1.29 -3.49
C TRP A 95 -6.50 0.06 -2.63
N PHE A 96 -7.44 -0.18 -1.71
CA PHE A 96 -7.41 -1.34 -0.82
C PHE A 96 -8.66 -2.18 -0.99
N ILE A 97 -8.49 -3.49 -0.91
CA ILE A 97 -9.58 -4.43 -0.75
C ILE A 97 -9.74 -4.80 0.72
N LYS A 98 -10.98 -4.75 1.23
CA LYS A 98 -11.31 -5.18 2.59
C LYS A 98 -11.31 -6.70 2.66
N THR A 99 -10.20 -7.28 3.09
CA THR A 99 -9.96 -8.73 3.05
C THR A 99 -10.70 -9.49 4.14
N GLN A 100 -10.92 -8.91 5.31
CA GLN A 100 -11.56 -9.60 6.45
C GLN A 100 -12.94 -10.18 6.10
N SER A 101 -13.79 -9.41 5.44
CA SER A 101 -15.13 -9.85 5.03
C SER A 101 -15.08 -10.98 3.99
N LEU A 102 -14.04 -11.03 3.17
CA LEU A 102 -13.82 -12.07 2.17
C LEU A 102 -13.18 -13.33 2.76
N ALA A 103 -12.34 -13.18 3.76
CA ALA A 103 -11.68 -14.29 4.46
C ALA A 103 -12.64 -15.08 5.36
N GLN A 104 -13.64 -14.41 5.95
CA GLN A 104 -14.52 -15.03 6.95
C GLN A 104 -15.26 -16.28 6.42
N PRO A 105 -15.88 -16.29 5.23
CA PRO A 105 -16.51 -17.49 4.69
C PRO A 105 -15.52 -18.65 4.51
N ALA A 106 -14.29 -18.36 4.08
CA ALA A 106 -13.25 -19.39 3.94
C ALA A 106 -12.82 -19.95 5.30
N ILE A 107 -12.65 -19.09 6.31
CA ILE A 107 -12.35 -19.52 7.69
C ILE A 107 -13.46 -20.42 8.23
N ASP A 108 -14.72 -20.08 7.99
CA ASP A 108 -15.87 -20.85 8.45
C ASP A 108 -15.92 -22.25 7.79
N ALA A 109 -15.67 -22.35 6.49
CA ALA A 109 -15.58 -23.61 5.75
C ALA A 109 -14.42 -24.47 6.28
N LEU A 110 -13.26 -23.86 6.55
CA LEU A 110 -12.10 -24.54 7.13
C LEU A 110 -12.37 -25.08 8.54
N LYS A 111 -13.06 -24.31 9.37
CA LYS A 111 -13.44 -24.70 10.74
C LYS A 111 -14.48 -25.82 10.75
N LYS A 112 -15.36 -25.89 9.75
CA LYS A 112 -16.35 -26.97 9.55
C LYS A 112 -15.76 -28.21 8.87
N GLU A 113 -14.48 -28.20 8.53
CA GLU A 113 -13.80 -29.29 7.84
C GLU A 113 -14.36 -29.64 6.46
N GLU A 114 -14.96 -28.64 5.79
CA GLU A 114 -15.48 -28.80 4.41
C GLU A 114 -14.36 -29.01 3.38
N ILE A 115 -13.10 -28.67 3.74
CA ILE A 115 -11.91 -28.83 2.92
C ILE A 115 -10.92 -29.75 3.62
N THR A 116 -10.46 -30.80 2.92
CA THR A 116 -9.48 -31.76 3.43
C THR A 116 -8.05 -31.32 3.11
N PHE A 117 -7.15 -31.43 4.07
CA PHE A 117 -5.74 -31.06 3.95
C PHE A 117 -4.81 -32.25 4.17
N TYR A 118 -3.73 -32.32 3.38
CA TYR A 118 -2.64 -33.27 3.54
C TYR A 118 -1.29 -32.50 3.58
N PRO A 119 -0.58 -32.47 4.72
CA PRO A 119 -0.99 -32.97 6.04
C PRO A 119 -2.07 -32.12 6.70
N ALA A 120 -2.83 -32.70 7.63
CA ALA A 120 -3.94 -32.01 8.31
C ALA A 120 -3.53 -30.73 9.08
N SER A 121 -2.24 -30.58 9.47
CA SER A 121 -1.69 -29.40 10.12
C SER A 121 -1.84 -28.12 9.28
N LYS A 122 -1.83 -28.25 7.94
CA LYS A 122 -1.94 -27.11 7.02
C LYS A 122 -3.27 -26.36 7.13
N ARG A 123 -4.34 -27.01 7.55
CA ARG A 123 -5.59 -26.33 7.83
C ARG A 123 -5.44 -25.28 8.93
N LYS A 124 -4.76 -25.63 10.03
CA LYS A 124 -4.54 -24.67 11.13
C LYS A 124 -3.65 -23.49 10.71
N GLU A 125 -2.62 -23.77 9.91
CA GLU A 125 -1.74 -22.72 9.38
C GLU A 125 -2.53 -21.74 8.49
N LEU A 126 -3.38 -22.27 7.60
CA LEU A 126 -4.21 -21.43 6.73
C LEU A 126 -5.23 -20.60 7.51
N ILE A 127 -5.89 -21.17 8.52
CA ILE A 127 -6.80 -20.44 9.38
C ILE A 127 -6.07 -19.28 10.08
N ALA A 128 -4.91 -19.55 10.68
CA ALA A 128 -4.12 -18.53 11.37
C ALA A 128 -3.65 -17.41 10.41
N TYR A 129 -3.28 -17.76 9.17
CA TYR A 129 -2.96 -16.79 8.13
C TYR A 129 -4.15 -15.91 7.78
N LEU A 130 -5.32 -16.50 7.52
CA LEU A 130 -6.54 -15.78 7.14
C LEU A 130 -7.06 -14.86 8.28
N GLU A 131 -6.93 -15.31 9.54
CA GLU A 131 -7.32 -14.50 10.70
C GLU A 131 -6.42 -13.28 10.93
N GLN A 132 -5.21 -13.26 10.37
CA GLN A 132 -4.24 -12.17 10.47
C GLN A 132 -4.19 -11.27 9.23
N LEU A 133 -5.01 -11.55 8.20
CA LEU A 133 -5.04 -10.73 7.00
C LEU A 133 -5.40 -9.27 7.32
N THR A 134 -4.60 -8.37 6.80
CA THR A 134 -4.88 -6.94 6.75
C THR A 134 -5.46 -6.58 5.38
N ASP A 135 -6.07 -5.41 5.28
CA ASP A 135 -6.57 -4.92 3.99
C ASP A 135 -5.46 -4.91 2.94
N GLY A 136 -5.76 -5.48 1.78
CA GLY A 136 -4.80 -5.69 0.71
C GLY A 136 -4.69 -4.47 -0.20
N ASN A 137 -3.49 -3.90 -0.33
CA ASN A 137 -3.20 -2.87 -1.33
C ASN A 137 -3.17 -3.49 -2.73
N ILE A 138 -4.07 -3.04 -3.61
CA ILE A 138 -4.25 -3.57 -4.97
C ILE A 138 -3.82 -2.60 -6.07
N SER A 139 -3.33 -1.41 -5.74
CA SER A 139 -2.87 -0.41 -6.71
C SER A 139 -1.35 -0.32 -6.82
N ARG A 140 -0.85 -0.01 -8.02
CA ARG A 140 0.57 0.19 -8.32
C ARG A 140 0.75 1.41 -9.20
N GLN A 141 1.76 2.23 -8.88
CA GLN A 141 2.16 3.43 -9.62
C GLN A 141 3.17 3.06 -10.70
N ILE A 142 2.74 2.25 -11.66
CA ILE A 142 3.58 1.81 -12.79
C ILE A 142 2.87 2.09 -14.12
N PRO A 143 3.62 2.43 -15.17
CA PRO A 143 3.02 2.81 -16.46
C PRO A 143 2.45 1.62 -17.24
N TRP A 144 2.74 0.39 -16.85
CA TRP A 144 2.31 -0.83 -17.50
C TRP A 144 1.54 -1.72 -16.53
N GLY A 145 0.30 -2.05 -16.86
CA GLY A 145 -0.56 -2.92 -16.07
C GLY A 145 -2.01 -2.81 -16.51
N ILE A 146 -2.90 -3.52 -15.83
CA ILE A 146 -4.35 -3.43 -16.04
C ILE A 146 -4.84 -2.16 -15.33
N PRO A 147 -5.41 -1.19 -16.06
CA PRO A 147 -5.91 0.04 -15.45
C PRO A 147 -7.02 -0.23 -14.42
N ILE A 148 -7.02 0.50 -13.33
CA ILE A 148 -8.13 0.48 -12.38
C ILE A 148 -9.32 1.17 -13.06
N PRO A 149 -10.51 0.53 -13.13
CA PRO A 149 -11.68 1.07 -13.83
C PRO A 149 -12.41 2.12 -12.99
N ALA A 150 -11.66 3.10 -12.48
CA ALA A 150 -12.15 4.18 -11.64
C ALA A 150 -11.84 5.53 -12.25
N PHE A 151 -12.75 6.48 -12.06
CA PHE A 151 -12.63 7.85 -12.53
C PHE A 151 -13.04 8.80 -11.41
N VAL A 152 -12.25 9.83 -11.17
CA VAL A 152 -12.51 10.84 -10.16
C VAL A 152 -13.08 12.10 -10.79
N ASN A 153 -14.05 12.72 -10.13
CA ASN A 153 -14.58 14.01 -10.54
C ASN A 153 -13.48 15.08 -10.53
N GLU A 154 -13.31 15.79 -11.64
CA GLU A 154 -12.30 16.82 -11.81
C GLU A 154 -12.36 17.92 -10.71
N ASN A 155 -13.55 18.17 -10.17
CA ASN A 155 -13.80 19.21 -9.17
C ASN A 155 -14.01 18.71 -7.73
N ASP A 156 -14.12 17.39 -7.53
CA ASP A 156 -14.30 16.78 -6.21
C ASP A 156 -13.52 15.48 -6.10
N PRO A 157 -12.39 15.45 -5.39
CA PRO A 157 -11.54 14.27 -5.26
C PRO A 157 -12.18 13.13 -4.43
N LYS A 158 -13.36 13.34 -3.86
CA LYS A 158 -14.10 12.30 -3.11
C LYS A 158 -15.23 11.67 -3.92
N ASP A 159 -15.55 12.24 -5.08
CA ASP A 159 -16.59 11.73 -5.97
C ASP A 159 -15.97 10.84 -7.05
N TRP A 160 -16.15 9.54 -6.91
CA TRP A 160 -15.60 8.52 -7.79
C TRP A 160 -16.71 7.73 -8.47
N ILE A 161 -16.48 7.35 -9.73
CA ILE A 161 -17.32 6.41 -10.46
C ILE A 161 -16.48 5.27 -11.03
N PHE A 162 -17.11 4.12 -11.25
CA PHE A 162 -16.49 2.98 -11.91
C PHE A 162 -17.05 2.82 -13.32
N ASP A 163 -16.16 2.70 -14.31
CA ASP A 163 -16.53 2.56 -15.71
C ASP A 163 -15.52 1.70 -16.46
N THR A 164 -16.02 0.91 -17.41
CA THR A 164 -15.19 -0.01 -18.20
C THR A 164 -14.40 0.67 -19.33
N ARG A 165 -14.64 1.95 -19.60
CA ARG A 165 -13.96 2.74 -20.64
C ARG A 165 -12.53 3.13 -20.24
N THR A 166 -11.76 2.20 -19.74
CA THR A 166 -10.41 2.44 -19.18
C THR A 166 -9.37 2.91 -20.22
N ASN A 167 -9.69 2.87 -21.50
CA ASN A 167 -8.85 3.44 -22.57
C ASN A 167 -9.03 4.97 -22.71
N GLU A 168 -10.12 5.52 -22.16
CA GLU A 168 -10.36 6.96 -22.16
C GLU A 168 -9.59 7.62 -21.01
N GLN A 169 -9.01 8.81 -21.26
CA GLN A 169 -8.36 9.60 -20.20
C GLN A 169 -9.37 10.32 -19.32
N SER A 170 -10.52 10.63 -19.88
CA SER A 170 -11.63 11.25 -19.17
C SER A 170 -12.97 10.84 -19.81
N ILE A 171 -14.00 10.84 -19.01
CA ILE A 171 -15.38 10.58 -19.44
C ILE A 171 -16.31 11.66 -18.89
N VAL A 172 -17.42 11.89 -19.60
CA VAL A 172 -18.44 12.84 -19.13
C VAL A 172 -19.70 12.03 -18.76
N VAL A 173 -20.15 12.19 -17.53
CA VAL A 173 -21.35 11.55 -17.01
C VAL A 173 -22.26 12.63 -16.41
N ASN A 174 -23.48 12.74 -16.92
CA ASN A 174 -24.45 13.75 -16.47
C ASN A 174 -23.93 15.21 -16.48
N GLY A 175 -23.04 15.55 -17.42
CA GLY A 175 -22.44 16.89 -17.52
C GLY A 175 -21.23 17.12 -16.62
N THR A 176 -20.81 16.14 -15.85
CA THR A 176 -19.61 16.19 -15.00
C THR A 176 -18.47 15.44 -15.67
N THR A 177 -17.29 16.05 -15.71
CA THR A 177 -16.07 15.41 -16.22
C THR A 177 -15.40 14.61 -15.11
N TYR A 178 -15.07 13.37 -15.43
CA TYR A 178 -14.34 12.45 -14.56
C TYR A 178 -13.03 12.05 -15.23
N ILE A 179 -11.93 12.18 -14.50
CA ILE A 179 -10.59 11.85 -14.95
C ILE A 179 -10.24 10.42 -14.50
N ARG A 180 -9.65 9.65 -15.40
CA ARG A 180 -9.27 8.25 -15.12
C ARG A 180 -8.21 8.17 -14.02
N GLU A 181 -8.33 7.15 -13.16
CA GLU A 181 -7.28 6.72 -12.26
C GLU A 181 -6.02 6.33 -13.05
N GLU A 182 -4.85 6.82 -12.63
CA GLU A 182 -3.57 6.54 -13.28
C GLU A 182 -2.92 5.24 -12.81
N ASP A 183 -3.26 4.80 -11.59
CA ASP A 183 -2.75 3.56 -11.02
C ASP A 183 -3.24 2.33 -11.79
N THR A 184 -2.46 1.27 -11.73
CA THR A 184 -2.80 -0.04 -12.30
C THR A 184 -3.02 -1.05 -11.18
N PHE A 185 -3.74 -2.14 -11.49
CA PHE A 185 -3.88 -3.23 -10.54
C PHE A 185 -2.55 -3.95 -10.29
N ASP A 186 -2.35 -4.37 -9.04
CA ASP A 186 -1.34 -5.35 -8.68
C ASP A 186 -1.53 -6.64 -9.47
N THR A 187 -0.42 -7.22 -9.95
CA THR A 187 -0.47 -8.43 -10.79
C THR A 187 -1.01 -9.66 -10.05
N TRP A 188 -0.78 -9.76 -8.74
CA TRP A 188 -1.34 -10.84 -7.93
C TRP A 188 -2.85 -10.72 -7.77
N PHE A 189 -3.36 -9.50 -7.62
CA PHE A 189 -4.80 -9.25 -7.61
C PHE A 189 -5.44 -9.66 -8.93
N SER A 190 -4.82 -9.28 -10.06
CA SER A 190 -5.33 -9.62 -11.39
C SER A 190 -5.26 -11.12 -11.66
N SER A 191 -4.15 -11.78 -11.32
CA SER A 191 -3.96 -13.21 -11.54
C SER A 191 -4.90 -14.06 -10.68
N GLY A 192 -5.24 -13.60 -9.47
CA GLY A 192 -6.20 -14.28 -8.60
C GLY A 192 -7.61 -14.38 -9.20
N GLN A 193 -7.94 -13.54 -10.18
CA GLN A 193 -9.23 -13.56 -10.88
C GLN A 193 -9.25 -14.48 -12.12
N TRP A 194 -8.08 -15.02 -12.49
CA TRP A 194 -7.94 -15.83 -13.70
C TRP A 194 -8.94 -16.99 -13.82
N PRO A 195 -9.24 -17.78 -12.77
CA PRO A 195 -10.22 -18.88 -12.88
C PRO A 195 -11.60 -18.40 -13.29
N TYR A 196 -12.03 -17.25 -12.79
CA TYR A 196 -13.35 -16.67 -13.15
C TYR A 196 -13.37 -16.15 -14.59
N ILE A 197 -12.28 -15.51 -15.02
CA ILE A 197 -12.19 -14.92 -16.35
C ILE A 197 -12.18 -16.00 -17.44
N VAL A 198 -11.38 -17.08 -17.26
CA VAL A 198 -11.24 -18.13 -18.28
C VAL A 198 -12.42 -19.08 -18.35
N THR A 199 -13.21 -19.19 -17.28
CA THR A 199 -14.43 -20.00 -17.25
C THR A 199 -15.69 -19.19 -17.55
N ASP A 200 -15.52 -17.92 -17.88
CA ASP A 200 -16.60 -17.01 -18.27
C ASP A 200 -17.74 -16.94 -17.23
N TYR A 201 -17.34 -16.89 -15.95
CA TYR A 201 -18.24 -16.96 -14.78
C TYR A 201 -19.43 -15.99 -14.87
N LEU A 202 -19.22 -14.78 -15.43
CA LEU A 202 -20.25 -13.74 -15.51
C LEU A 202 -21.32 -14.00 -16.59
N THR A 203 -21.08 -14.95 -17.50
CA THR A 203 -21.95 -15.24 -18.65
C THR A 203 -22.54 -16.64 -18.66
N ASP A 204 -22.63 -17.31 -17.50
CA ASP A 204 -23.02 -18.72 -17.40
C ASP A 204 -22.12 -19.69 -18.20
N GLY A 205 -20.85 -19.32 -18.34
CA GLY A 205 -19.87 -20.13 -19.06
C GLY A 205 -19.52 -21.44 -18.38
N ASP A 206 -18.30 -21.90 -18.62
CA ASP A 206 -17.87 -23.24 -18.24
C ASP A 206 -17.53 -23.42 -16.74
N LEU A 207 -17.75 -22.40 -15.87
CA LEU A 207 -17.41 -22.51 -14.44
C LEU A 207 -18.07 -23.76 -13.79
N ALA A 208 -19.34 -24.01 -14.09
CA ALA A 208 -20.07 -25.15 -13.53
C ALA A 208 -19.48 -26.51 -13.95
N ASN A 209 -18.75 -26.56 -15.09
CA ASN A 209 -18.12 -27.76 -15.60
C ASN A 209 -16.71 -27.99 -15.06
N TYR A 210 -15.98 -26.88 -14.76
CA TYR A 210 -14.57 -26.92 -14.38
C TYR A 210 -14.29 -26.54 -12.93
N PHE A 211 -15.30 -26.12 -12.19
CA PHE A 211 -15.17 -25.81 -10.77
C PHE A 211 -16.04 -26.77 -9.93
N PRO A 212 -15.52 -27.31 -8.79
CA PRO A 212 -14.16 -27.16 -8.27
C PRO A 212 -13.12 -27.90 -9.12
N THR A 213 -11.92 -27.34 -9.22
CA THR A 213 -10.81 -27.96 -9.95
C THR A 213 -10.19 -29.10 -9.16
N ASP A 214 -9.73 -30.17 -9.85
CA ASP A 214 -9.04 -31.30 -9.21
C ASP A 214 -7.62 -30.94 -8.78
N MET A 215 -7.01 -29.98 -9.45
CA MET A 215 -5.66 -29.51 -9.16
C MET A 215 -5.53 -28.01 -9.47
N MET A 216 -4.86 -27.30 -8.57
CA MET A 216 -4.45 -25.91 -8.77
C MET A 216 -2.99 -25.77 -8.36
N GLU A 217 -2.16 -25.28 -9.28
CA GLU A 217 -0.78 -24.90 -9.02
C GLU A 217 -0.63 -23.38 -9.14
N THR A 218 0.05 -22.77 -8.19
CA THR A 218 0.32 -21.33 -8.16
C THR A 218 1.80 -21.09 -7.93
N GLY A 219 2.34 -20.02 -8.54
CA GLY A 219 3.74 -19.61 -8.38
C GLY A 219 4.03 -18.89 -7.08
#